data_4f8111b03f27748a762e72f55d043d67
#
_entry.id   4f8111b03f27748a762e72f55d043d67
#
_cell.length_a   1.000
_cell.length_b   1.000
_cell.length_c   1.000
_cell.angle_alpha   90.00
_cell.angle_beta   90.00
_cell.angle_gamma   90.00
#
_symmetry.space_group_name_H-M   'P 1'
#
loop_
_entity.id
_entity.type
_entity.pdbx_description
1 polymer ?
#
loop_
_entity_poly.entity_id
_entity_poly.type
_entity_poly.pdbx_seq_one_letter_code
_entity_poly.pdbx_strand_id
1 'polypeptide(L)'
;MPGDDHIRVDDLTVAYGDVVVQRNLNFEIQRGEVFIIMGGSGCGKSSVMKILLGLKSPAKGEVYYEDQPFWAASEREQDQLKRKFGTLFQSGALWSSMTLAENIGLALKQYTTLSESEIRDIAAYKLMLVGLAGFEDYYPNEISGGMKKRAGLARAMALDPEILFFDEPSAGLDPISSRLLDDLILEIRDSLGTTVVVVTHELASIFAIGDNSVFLDPTTKTQLATGDPKWLKDHDPRDDVRNFLNRRTTNGQSE
;
A
#
# COMPACT_ATOMS: atom_id res chain seq x y z
N MET A 1 14.32 23.94 3.50
CA MET A 1 14.53 23.00 2.38
C MET A 1 13.16 22.68 1.86
N PRO A 2 12.86 22.65 0.55
CA PRO A 2 11.62 22.05 0.07
C PRO A 2 11.61 20.62 0.59
N GLY A 3 10.47 20.15 1.07
CA GLY A 3 10.34 18.83 1.72
C GLY A 3 10.76 17.73 0.76
N ASP A 4 11.25 16.63 1.32
CA ASP A 4 11.55 15.38 0.61
C ASP A 4 10.25 14.57 0.35
N ASP A 5 9.16 15.29 0.04
CA ASP A 5 7.83 14.71 -0.17
C ASP A 5 7.86 13.85 -1.44
N HIS A 6 7.68 12.54 -1.25
CA HIS A 6 7.57 11.62 -2.37
C HIS A 6 6.17 11.61 -2.95
N ILE A 7 5.14 11.75 -2.08
CA ILE A 7 3.74 11.88 -2.48
C ILE A 7 3.10 13.01 -1.67
N ARG A 8 2.41 13.93 -2.34
CA ARG A 8 1.59 14.96 -1.70
C ARG A 8 0.16 14.88 -2.19
N VAL A 9 -0.77 14.82 -1.26
CA VAL A 9 -2.21 14.82 -1.51
C VAL A 9 -2.77 16.19 -1.15
N ASP A 10 -3.45 16.83 -2.10
CA ASP A 10 -3.92 18.21 -1.97
C ASP A 10 -5.44 18.30 -2.23
N ASP A 11 -6.20 18.69 -1.21
CA ASP A 11 -7.66 18.90 -1.20
C ASP A 11 -8.45 17.77 -1.87
N LEU A 12 -8.02 16.51 -1.63
CA LEU A 12 -8.54 15.35 -2.34
C LEU A 12 -9.93 14.99 -1.85
N THR A 13 -10.85 14.80 -2.81
CA THR A 13 -12.22 14.30 -2.55
C THR A 13 -12.44 13.00 -3.33
N VAL A 14 -12.86 11.98 -2.59
CA VAL A 14 -13.18 10.64 -3.09
C VAL A 14 -14.70 10.49 -3.13
N ALA A 15 -15.27 10.23 -4.31
CA ALA A 15 -16.70 10.00 -4.46
C ALA A 15 -17.02 8.88 -5.48
N TYR A 16 -18.20 8.28 -5.34
CA TYR A 16 -18.81 7.37 -6.31
C TYR A 16 -20.18 7.93 -6.69
N GLY A 17 -20.28 8.50 -7.90
CA GLY A 17 -21.44 9.31 -8.28
C GLY A 17 -21.61 10.47 -7.29
N ASP A 18 -22.81 10.62 -6.73
CA ASP A 18 -23.13 11.68 -5.77
C ASP A 18 -22.72 11.34 -4.32
N VAL A 19 -22.20 10.14 -4.09
CA VAL A 19 -21.83 9.69 -2.74
C VAL A 19 -20.37 10.04 -2.44
N VAL A 20 -20.16 11.05 -1.60
CA VAL A 20 -18.83 11.40 -1.08
C VAL A 20 -18.43 10.38 -0.01
N VAL A 21 -17.26 9.76 -0.20
CA VAL A 21 -16.64 8.78 0.70
C VAL A 21 -15.67 9.49 1.64
N GLN A 22 -14.78 10.31 1.08
CA GLN A 22 -13.84 11.15 1.82
C GLN A 22 -13.70 12.50 1.12
N ARG A 23 -13.38 13.57 1.86
CA ARG A 23 -13.23 14.92 1.32
C ARG A 23 -12.14 15.70 2.06
N ASN A 24 -11.59 16.71 1.38
CA ASN A 24 -10.62 17.65 1.93
C ASN A 24 -9.42 16.93 2.58
N LEU A 25 -8.94 15.85 1.93
CA LEU A 25 -7.77 15.14 2.40
C LEU A 25 -6.53 15.90 2.00
N ASN A 26 -5.63 16.14 2.97
CA ASN A 26 -4.36 16.82 2.78
C ASN A 26 -3.30 16.12 3.62
N PHE A 27 -2.35 15.45 3.01
CA PHE A 27 -1.24 14.80 3.70
C PHE A 27 -0.06 14.59 2.76
N GLU A 28 1.10 14.39 3.35
CA GLU A 28 2.38 14.20 2.68
C GLU A 28 3.00 12.89 3.11
N ILE A 29 3.69 12.23 2.19
CA ILE A 29 4.40 10.96 2.40
C ILE A 29 5.85 11.22 2.02
N GLN A 30 6.75 11.01 2.98
CA GLN A 30 8.17 11.25 2.78
C GLN A 30 8.82 10.09 2.03
N ARG A 31 9.92 10.38 1.33
CA ARG A 31 10.69 9.34 0.64
C ARG A 31 11.27 8.34 1.65
N GLY A 32 11.10 7.05 1.37
CA GLY A 32 11.65 5.97 2.17
C GLY A 32 10.94 5.70 3.50
N GLU A 33 9.78 6.34 3.77
CA GLU A 33 8.97 6.00 4.95
C GLU A 33 7.95 4.90 4.67
N VAL A 34 7.49 4.25 5.73
CA VAL A 34 6.27 3.43 5.72
C VAL A 34 5.11 4.29 6.22
N PHE A 35 4.26 4.70 5.28
CA PHE A 35 3.08 5.52 5.56
C PHE A 35 1.81 4.68 5.66
N ILE A 36 1.07 4.83 6.75
CA ILE A 36 -0.15 4.06 7.03
C ILE A 36 -1.41 4.88 6.74
N ILE A 37 -2.28 4.39 5.87
CA ILE A 37 -3.65 4.89 5.73
C ILE A 37 -4.54 4.02 6.61
N MET A 38 -4.97 4.54 7.77
CA MET A 38 -5.74 3.80 8.77
C MET A 38 -7.13 4.40 9.02
N GLY A 39 -7.98 3.66 9.70
CA GLY A 39 -9.35 4.04 10.05
C GLY A 39 -10.29 2.85 10.08
N GLY A 40 -11.51 3.05 10.53
CA GLY A 40 -12.54 2.02 10.66
C GLY A 40 -12.91 1.35 9.33
N SER A 41 -13.61 0.20 9.42
CA SER A 41 -14.12 -0.47 8.23
C SER A 41 -15.05 0.45 7.43
N GLY A 42 -14.91 0.44 6.11
CA GLY A 42 -15.75 1.24 5.20
C GLY A 42 -15.43 2.75 5.16
N CYS A 43 -14.43 3.26 5.90
CA CYS A 43 -14.08 4.68 5.87
C CYS A 43 -13.46 5.17 4.56
N GLY A 44 -13.18 4.27 3.60
CA GLY A 44 -12.71 4.66 2.26
C GLY A 44 -11.21 4.52 2.01
N LYS A 45 -10.44 3.85 2.87
CA LYS A 45 -9.00 3.62 2.72
C LYS A 45 -8.60 3.09 1.33
N SER A 46 -9.20 1.96 0.92
CA SER A 46 -8.92 1.37 -0.40
C SER A 46 -9.37 2.27 -1.55
N SER A 47 -10.36 3.15 -1.33
CA SER A 47 -10.78 4.13 -2.34
C SER A 47 -9.77 5.26 -2.50
N VAL A 48 -9.18 5.74 -1.41
CA VAL A 48 -8.05 6.67 -1.44
C VAL A 48 -6.87 6.02 -2.15
N MET A 49 -6.48 4.80 -1.77
CA MET A 49 -5.40 4.08 -2.43
C MET A 49 -5.61 3.91 -3.93
N LYS A 50 -6.85 3.62 -4.38
CA LYS A 50 -7.16 3.54 -5.82
C LYS A 50 -6.91 4.86 -6.56
N ILE A 51 -7.11 6.00 -5.91
CA ILE A 51 -6.78 7.30 -6.49
C ILE A 51 -5.27 7.49 -6.56
N LEU A 52 -4.54 7.15 -5.49
CA LEU A 52 -3.08 7.19 -5.50
C LEU A 52 -2.48 6.29 -6.59
N LEU A 53 -3.05 5.13 -6.84
CA LEU A 53 -2.62 4.20 -7.90
C LEU A 53 -3.03 4.63 -9.32
N GLY A 54 -3.81 5.70 -9.47
CA GLY A 54 -4.34 6.09 -10.78
C GLY A 54 -5.41 5.14 -11.34
N LEU A 55 -6.07 4.34 -10.48
CA LEU A 55 -7.13 3.41 -10.84
C LEU A 55 -8.53 4.05 -10.78
N LYS A 56 -8.66 5.19 -10.13
CA LYS A 56 -9.91 5.94 -9.99
C LYS A 56 -9.60 7.43 -9.90
N SER A 57 -10.20 8.24 -10.75
CA SER A 57 -10.07 9.69 -10.67
C SER A 57 -10.72 10.25 -9.39
N PRO A 58 -10.13 11.28 -8.77
CA PRO A 58 -10.76 12.01 -7.68
C PRO A 58 -11.97 12.81 -8.19
N ALA A 59 -12.90 13.13 -7.30
CA ALA A 59 -13.97 14.08 -7.59
C ALA A 59 -13.47 15.53 -7.51
N LYS A 60 -12.44 15.78 -6.69
CA LYS A 60 -11.75 17.07 -6.54
C LYS A 60 -10.34 16.82 -5.98
N GLY A 61 -9.44 17.77 -6.21
CA GLY A 61 -8.08 17.75 -5.67
C GLY A 61 -7.08 17.07 -6.59
N GLU A 62 -5.84 16.98 -6.12
CA GLU A 62 -4.72 16.47 -6.90
C GLU A 62 -3.82 15.57 -6.05
N VAL A 63 -3.07 14.70 -6.72
CA VAL A 63 -1.99 13.92 -6.14
C VAL A 63 -0.71 14.26 -6.86
N TYR A 64 0.30 14.64 -6.13
CA TYR A 64 1.62 14.93 -6.68
C TYR A 64 2.59 13.81 -6.32
N TYR A 65 3.34 13.33 -7.30
CA TYR A 65 4.50 12.47 -7.11
C TYR A 65 5.74 13.33 -7.32
N GLU A 66 6.48 13.56 -6.24
CA GLU A 66 7.45 14.64 -6.16
C GLU A 66 6.72 15.97 -6.45
N ASP A 67 7.13 16.74 -7.46
CA ASP A 67 6.44 17.98 -7.87
C ASP A 67 5.51 17.78 -9.08
N GLN A 68 5.36 16.55 -9.59
CA GLN A 68 4.59 16.26 -10.79
C GLN A 68 3.12 15.95 -10.44
N PRO A 69 2.14 16.77 -10.89
CA PRO A 69 0.72 16.48 -10.70
C PRO A 69 0.33 15.24 -11.52
N PHE A 70 -0.39 14.30 -10.87
CA PHE A 70 -0.77 13.05 -11.53
C PHE A 70 -2.02 13.18 -12.38
N TRP A 71 -3.09 13.76 -11.82
CA TRP A 71 -4.39 13.78 -12.48
C TRP A 71 -4.52 14.87 -13.55
N ALA A 72 -3.75 15.95 -13.42
CA ALA A 72 -3.64 16.98 -14.47
C ALA A 72 -2.66 16.59 -15.60
N ALA A 73 -1.86 15.52 -15.40
CA ALA A 73 -0.91 15.03 -16.40
C ALA A 73 -1.60 14.31 -17.56
N SER A 74 -0.93 14.23 -18.72
CA SER A 74 -1.37 13.43 -19.85
C SER A 74 -1.34 11.93 -19.53
N GLU A 75 -2.13 11.10 -20.22
CA GLU A 75 -2.13 9.64 -20.05
C GLU A 75 -0.73 9.03 -20.16
N ARG A 76 0.10 9.56 -21.07
CA ARG A 76 1.48 9.10 -21.25
C ARG A 76 2.34 9.37 -20.01
N GLU A 77 2.21 10.54 -19.40
CA GLU A 77 2.94 10.91 -18.18
C GLU A 77 2.43 10.09 -16.99
N GLN A 78 1.11 9.88 -16.87
CA GLN A 78 0.53 9.00 -15.85
C GLN A 78 1.06 7.57 -15.99
N ASP A 79 1.17 7.04 -17.20
CA ASP A 79 1.71 5.70 -17.44
C ASP A 79 3.20 5.59 -17.10
N GLN A 80 3.97 6.66 -17.31
CA GLN A 80 5.37 6.72 -16.87
C GLN A 80 5.49 6.69 -15.35
N LEU A 81 4.64 7.46 -14.64
CA LEU A 81 4.60 7.45 -13.17
C LEU A 81 4.17 6.07 -12.62
N LYS A 82 3.14 5.45 -13.20
CA LYS A 82 2.67 4.12 -12.77
C LYS A 82 3.73 3.02 -12.87
N ARG A 83 4.72 3.15 -13.75
CA ARG A 83 5.85 2.20 -13.84
C ARG A 83 6.75 2.24 -12.61
N LYS A 84 6.72 3.35 -11.85
CA LYS A 84 7.45 3.49 -10.58
C LYS A 84 6.69 2.87 -9.40
N PHE A 85 5.49 2.34 -9.62
CA PHE A 85 4.63 1.79 -8.59
C PHE A 85 4.63 0.26 -8.61
N GLY A 86 4.73 -0.34 -7.43
CA GLY A 86 4.42 -1.75 -7.21
C GLY A 86 3.19 -1.88 -6.33
N THR A 87 2.34 -2.89 -6.58
CA THR A 87 1.08 -3.04 -5.84
C THR A 87 0.89 -4.47 -5.35
N LEU A 88 0.61 -4.61 -4.05
CA LEU A 88 0.12 -5.84 -3.42
C LEU A 88 -1.33 -5.64 -2.99
N PHE A 89 -2.25 -6.26 -3.70
CA PHE A 89 -3.67 -6.28 -3.33
C PHE A 89 -3.97 -7.33 -2.27
N GLN A 90 -5.08 -7.16 -1.55
CA GLN A 90 -5.51 -7.97 -0.42
C GLN A 90 -5.45 -9.49 -0.66
N SER A 91 -5.79 -9.98 -1.85
CA SER A 91 -5.73 -11.41 -2.20
C SER A 91 -4.39 -11.87 -2.81
N GLY A 92 -3.37 -11.00 -2.87
CA GLY A 92 -2.15 -11.22 -3.62
C GLY A 92 -2.32 -11.03 -5.14
N ALA A 93 -3.52 -11.20 -5.67
CA ALA A 93 -3.93 -11.02 -7.07
C ALA A 93 -3.01 -11.74 -8.09
N LEU A 94 -2.50 -12.93 -7.74
CA LEU A 94 -1.73 -13.77 -8.64
C LEU A 94 -2.65 -14.44 -9.68
N TRP A 95 -2.18 -14.54 -10.90
CA TRP A 95 -2.84 -15.30 -11.96
C TRP A 95 -2.72 -16.80 -11.66
N SER A 96 -3.84 -17.47 -11.43
CA SER A 96 -3.89 -18.88 -11.01
C SER A 96 -3.42 -19.86 -12.10
N SER A 97 -3.46 -19.45 -13.36
CA SER A 97 -3.02 -20.22 -14.52
C SER A 97 -1.53 -20.03 -14.86
N MET A 98 -0.80 -19.25 -14.09
CA MET A 98 0.61 -18.96 -14.27
C MET A 98 1.40 -19.43 -13.06
N THR A 99 2.63 -19.88 -13.28
CA THR A 99 3.59 -20.16 -12.20
C THR A 99 3.97 -18.87 -11.46
N LEU A 100 4.66 -18.98 -10.32
CA LEU A 100 5.12 -17.80 -9.58
C LEU A 100 6.12 -16.99 -10.40
N ALA A 101 7.05 -17.63 -11.10
CA ALA A 101 7.97 -16.93 -11.98
C ALA A 101 7.28 -16.23 -13.14
N GLU A 102 6.29 -16.86 -13.75
CA GLU A 102 5.49 -16.24 -14.81
C GLU A 102 4.68 -15.05 -14.32
N ASN A 103 4.10 -15.12 -13.11
CA ASN A 103 3.40 -14.00 -12.49
C ASN A 103 4.30 -12.77 -12.30
N ILE A 104 5.55 -12.98 -11.86
CA ILE A 104 6.53 -11.90 -11.67
C ILE A 104 7.01 -11.40 -13.04
N GLY A 105 7.25 -12.32 -13.98
CA GLY A 105 7.74 -12.01 -15.32
C GLY A 105 6.80 -11.16 -16.19
N LEU A 106 5.49 -11.12 -15.89
CA LEU A 106 4.52 -10.39 -16.71
C LEU A 106 4.89 -8.91 -16.91
N ALA A 107 5.21 -8.19 -15.83
CA ALA A 107 5.58 -6.79 -15.91
C ALA A 107 6.90 -6.60 -16.66
N LEU A 108 7.87 -7.50 -16.42
CA LEU A 108 9.16 -7.48 -17.11
C LEU A 108 9.00 -7.68 -18.61
N LYS A 109 8.17 -8.64 -19.05
CA LYS A 109 7.85 -8.87 -20.48
C LYS A 109 7.20 -7.66 -21.14
N GLN A 110 6.37 -6.96 -20.41
CA GLN A 110 5.61 -5.83 -20.96
C GLN A 110 6.44 -4.55 -21.06
N TYR A 111 7.34 -4.30 -20.10
CA TYR A 111 7.99 -3.00 -19.93
C TYR A 111 9.51 -3.02 -20.17
N THR A 112 10.09 -4.17 -20.48
CA THR A 112 11.54 -4.30 -20.76
C THR A 112 11.79 -5.04 -22.08
N THR A 113 13.06 -5.05 -22.51
CA THR A 113 13.52 -5.80 -23.68
C THR A 113 14.32 -7.06 -23.29
N LEU A 114 14.17 -7.53 -22.05
CA LEU A 114 14.85 -8.69 -21.51
C LEU A 114 14.42 -9.98 -22.21
N SER A 115 15.35 -10.90 -22.37
CA SER A 115 15.08 -12.27 -22.85
C SER A 115 14.29 -13.07 -21.81
N GLU A 116 13.64 -14.14 -22.23
CA GLU A 116 12.93 -15.08 -21.34
C GLU A 116 13.81 -15.63 -20.23
N SER A 117 15.09 -15.89 -20.52
CA SER A 117 16.07 -16.37 -19.53
C SER A 117 16.34 -15.32 -18.47
N GLU A 118 16.62 -14.07 -18.88
CA GLU A 118 16.87 -12.96 -17.95
C GLU A 118 15.64 -12.65 -17.08
N ILE A 119 14.44 -12.71 -17.66
CA ILE A 119 13.18 -12.53 -16.93
C ILE A 119 13.02 -13.62 -15.87
N ARG A 120 13.34 -14.88 -16.21
CA ARG A 120 13.28 -16.00 -15.26
C ARG A 120 14.29 -15.84 -14.12
N ASP A 121 15.51 -15.40 -14.43
CA ASP A 121 16.54 -15.16 -13.42
C ASP A 121 16.13 -14.04 -12.46
N ILE A 122 15.57 -12.94 -12.98
CA ILE A 122 15.04 -11.85 -12.15
C ILE A 122 13.87 -12.35 -11.30
N ALA A 123 12.95 -13.13 -11.87
CA ALA A 123 11.82 -13.67 -11.12
C ALA A 123 12.29 -14.59 -9.99
N ALA A 124 13.27 -15.46 -10.23
CA ALA A 124 13.87 -16.30 -9.20
C ALA A 124 14.53 -15.47 -8.09
N TYR A 125 15.27 -14.42 -8.47
CA TYR A 125 15.86 -13.49 -7.51
C TYR A 125 14.79 -12.80 -6.64
N LYS A 126 13.68 -12.29 -7.24
CA LYS A 126 12.60 -11.66 -6.49
C LYS A 126 11.88 -12.64 -5.55
N LEU A 127 11.73 -13.91 -5.96
CA LEU A 127 11.20 -14.97 -5.08
C LEU A 127 12.16 -15.27 -3.93
N MET A 128 13.44 -15.30 -4.19
CA MET A 128 14.46 -15.48 -3.14
C MET A 128 14.39 -14.38 -2.08
N LEU A 129 14.22 -13.10 -2.48
CA LEU A 129 14.09 -11.96 -1.56
C LEU A 129 12.92 -12.10 -0.58
N VAL A 130 11.85 -12.79 -0.99
CA VAL A 130 10.67 -13.01 -0.14
C VAL A 130 10.65 -14.39 0.52
N GLY A 131 11.79 -15.11 0.52
CA GLY A 131 11.93 -16.44 1.12
C GLY A 131 11.17 -17.55 0.38
N LEU A 132 11.06 -17.43 -0.95
CA LEU A 132 10.42 -18.42 -1.83
C LEU A 132 11.36 -18.93 -2.91
N ALA A 133 12.67 -19.04 -2.60
CA ALA A 133 13.64 -19.70 -3.49
C ALA A 133 13.24 -21.16 -3.73
N GLY A 134 13.28 -21.62 -4.99
CA GLY A 134 12.88 -22.97 -5.39
C GLY A 134 11.39 -23.17 -5.64
N PHE A 135 10.58 -22.10 -5.53
CA PHE A 135 9.13 -22.14 -5.82
C PHE A 135 8.76 -21.51 -7.17
N GLU A 136 9.72 -21.30 -8.05
CA GLU A 136 9.55 -20.59 -9.33
C GLU A 136 8.48 -21.24 -10.21
N ASP A 137 8.45 -22.57 -10.25
CA ASP A 137 7.57 -23.38 -11.09
C ASP A 137 6.26 -23.79 -10.42
N TYR A 138 6.02 -23.36 -9.17
CA TYR A 138 4.78 -23.64 -8.46
C TYR A 138 3.68 -22.69 -8.92
N TYR A 139 2.44 -23.20 -8.91
CA TYR A 139 1.23 -22.40 -9.15
C TYR A 139 0.69 -21.83 -7.84
N PRO A 140 -0.07 -20.72 -7.90
CA PRO A 140 -0.64 -20.13 -6.68
C PRO A 140 -1.52 -21.07 -5.84
N ASN A 141 -2.18 -22.06 -6.44
CA ASN A 141 -3.01 -23.04 -5.74
C ASN A 141 -2.21 -24.12 -4.99
N GLU A 142 -0.92 -24.23 -5.23
CA GLU A 142 -0.04 -25.22 -4.61
C GLU A 142 0.68 -24.71 -3.35
N ILE A 143 0.48 -23.42 -3.01
CA ILE A 143 1.19 -22.76 -1.91
C ILE A 143 0.21 -22.18 -0.88
N SER A 144 0.70 -21.94 0.36
CA SER A 144 -0.10 -21.39 1.45
C SER A 144 -0.52 -19.93 1.21
N GLY A 145 -1.50 -19.44 2.01
CA GLY A 145 -1.95 -18.05 1.94
C GLY A 145 -0.82 -17.05 2.20
N GLY A 146 0.04 -17.29 3.18
CA GLY A 146 1.20 -16.46 3.46
C GLY A 146 2.23 -16.48 2.32
N MET A 147 2.47 -17.63 1.70
CA MET A 147 3.33 -17.72 0.52
C MET A 147 2.74 -16.95 -0.67
N LYS A 148 1.40 -16.98 -0.88
CA LYS A 148 0.73 -16.16 -1.91
C LYS A 148 0.96 -14.68 -1.72
N LYS A 149 0.89 -14.20 -0.48
CA LYS A 149 1.16 -12.79 -0.15
C LYS A 149 2.60 -12.41 -0.48
N ARG A 150 3.57 -13.25 -0.07
CA ARG A 150 4.99 -13.03 -0.37
C ARG A 150 5.29 -13.08 -1.87
N ALA A 151 4.70 -14.03 -2.60
CA ALA A 151 4.82 -14.07 -4.06
C ALA A 151 4.18 -12.84 -4.74
N GLY A 152 3.04 -12.36 -4.23
CA GLY A 152 2.42 -11.10 -4.65
C GLY A 152 3.34 -9.89 -4.41
N LEU A 153 4.07 -9.89 -3.29
CA LEU A 153 5.06 -8.87 -2.98
C LEU A 153 6.26 -8.95 -3.96
N ALA A 154 6.78 -10.16 -4.23
CA ALA A 154 7.82 -10.35 -5.24
C ALA A 154 7.41 -9.82 -6.62
N ARG A 155 6.15 -10.06 -7.01
CA ARG A 155 5.60 -9.51 -8.26
C ARG A 155 5.50 -7.98 -8.21
N ALA A 156 5.07 -7.40 -7.09
CA ALA A 156 5.01 -5.95 -6.93
C ALA A 156 6.40 -5.30 -7.09
N MET A 157 7.46 -6.01 -6.72
CA MET A 157 8.85 -5.56 -6.84
C MET A 157 9.52 -5.87 -8.19
N ALA A 158 8.80 -6.44 -9.17
CA ALA A 158 9.41 -6.95 -10.41
C ALA A 158 10.21 -5.89 -11.18
N LEU A 159 9.73 -4.65 -11.21
CA LEU A 159 10.34 -3.52 -11.93
C LEU A 159 11.17 -2.59 -11.02
N ASP A 160 11.55 -3.02 -9.81
CA ASP A 160 12.26 -2.19 -8.83
C ASP A 160 11.57 -0.84 -8.58
N PRO A 161 10.30 -0.85 -8.13
CA PRO A 161 9.51 0.37 -7.98
C PRO A 161 10.08 1.29 -6.91
N GLU A 162 9.90 2.60 -7.11
CA GLU A 162 10.23 3.61 -6.10
C GLU A 162 9.20 3.65 -4.97
N ILE A 163 7.93 3.26 -5.26
CA ILE A 163 6.82 3.28 -4.31
C ILE A 163 6.08 1.94 -4.35
N LEU A 164 5.84 1.37 -3.17
CA LEU A 164 5.04 0.16 -2.97
C LEU A 164 3.72 0.50 -2.28
N PHE A 165 2.60 0.06 -2.86
CA PHE A 165 1.26 0.22 -2.30
C PHE A 165 0.71 -1.14 -1.86
N PHE A 166 0.29 -1.26 -0.60
CA PHE A 166 -0.23 -2.48 -0.01
C PHE A 166 -1.65 -2.27 0.53
N ASP A 167 -2.61 -3.02 -0.02
CA ASP A 167 -4.00 -2.99 0.45
C ASP A 167 -4.27 -4.20 1.34
N GLU A 168 -4.37 -3.99 2.66
CA GLU A 168 -4.60 -5.00 3.69
C GLU A 168 -3.65 -6.21 3.55
N PRO A 169 -2.32 -6.01 3.58
CA PRO A 169 -1.35 -7.05 3.24
C PRO A 169 -1.41 -8.26 4.20
N SER A 170 -1.64 -8.03 5.48
CA SER A 170 -1.71 -9.07 6.53
C SER A 170 -3.10 -9.71 6.69
N ALA A 171 -4.14 -9.17 6.00
CA ALA A 171 -5.49 -9.69 6.15
C ALA A 171 -5.60 -11.20 5.83
N GLY A 172 -6.18 -11.95 6.79
CA GLY A 172 -6.38 -13.40 6.64
C GLY A 172 -5.15 -14.25 6.92
N LEU A 173 -4.05 -13.66 7.38
CA LEU A 173 -2.87 -14.39 7.85
C LEU A 173 -2.98 -14.70 9.34
N ASP A 174 -2.33 -15.79 9.77
CA ASP A 174 -2.07 -16.03 11.17
C ASP A 174 -1.06 -15.01 11.74
N PRO A 175 -0.99 -14.81 13.07
CA PRO A 175 -0.12 -13.79 13.66
C PRO A 175 1.36 -13.93 13.33
N ILE A 176 1.86 -15.17 13.16
CA ILE A 176 3.26 -15.42 12.83
C ILE A 176 3.54 -15.00 11.37
N SER A 177 2.68 -15.43 10.45
CA SER A 177 2.79 -15.08 9.03
C SER A 177 2.64 -13.57 8.80
N SER A 178 1.76 -12.90 9.57
CA SER A 178 1.59 -11.44 9.54
C SER A 178 2.88 -10.75 9.97
N ARG A 179 3.47 -11.17 11.08
CA ARG A 179 4.74 -10.61 11.58
C ARG A 179 5.89 -10.79 10.60
N LEU A 180 6.02 -11.98 9.99
CA LEU A 180 7.03 -12.24 8.97
C LEU A 180 6.86 -11.33 7.75
N LEU A 181 5.62 -11.01 7.37
CA LEU A 181 5.36 -10.09 6.27
C LEU A 181 5.72 -8.65 6.66
N ASP A 182 5.40 -8.22 7.88
CA ASP A 182 5.78 -6.91 8.42
C ASP A 182 7.31 -6.73 8.45
N ASP A 183 8.05 -7.72 8.95
CA ASP A 183 9.51 -7.71 8.98
C ASP A 183 10.10 -7.63 7.55
N LEU A 184 9.52 -8.36 6.59
CA LEU A 184 9.92 -8.30 5.19
C LEU A 184 9.66 -6.94 4.55
N ILE A 185 8.54 -6.28 4.88
CA ILE A 185 8.24 -4.91 4.40
C ILE A 185 9.32 -3.93 4.88
N LEU A 186 9.72 -4.01 6.14
CA LEU A 186 10.80 -3.16 6.69
C LEU A 186 12.14 -3.46 6.01
N GLU A 187 12.48 -4.74 5.81
CA GLU A 187 13.72 -5.14 5.15
C GLU A 187 13.80 -4.59 3.71
N ILE A 188 12.70 -4.66 2.96
CA ILE A 188 12.60 -4.12 1.60
C ILE A 188 12.77 -2.60 1.62
N ARG A 189 12.05 -1.89 2.50
CA ARG A 189 12.17 -0.43 2.65
C ARG A 189 13.62 -0.04 2.95
N ASP A 190 14.24 -0.68 3.94
CA ASP A 190 15.59 -0.33 4.40
C ASP A 190 16.68 -0.68 3.37
N SER A 191 16.51 -1.80 2.65
CA SER A 191 17.51 -2.27 1.68
C SER A 191 17.45 -1.54 0.34
N LEU A 192 16.22 -1.16 -0.09
CA LEU A 192 16.00 -0.56 -1.41
C LEU A 192 15.71 0.95 -1.34
N GLY A 193 15.50 1.53 -0.15
CA GLY A 193 15.08 2.92 0.02
C GLY A 193 13.69 3.21 -0.54
N THR A 194 12.85 2.18 -0.71
CA THR A 194 11.53 2.27 -1.31
C THR A 194 10.53 2.89 -0.33
N THR A 195 9.70 3.83 -0.79
CA THR A 195 8.57 4.35 -0.02
C THR A 195 7.44 3.34 0.00
N VAL A 196 6.84 3.09 1.15
CA VAL A 196 5.78 2.09 1.30
C VAL A 196 4.50 2.75 1.81
N VAL A 197 3.39 2.57 1.11
CA VAL A 197 2.06 3.04 1.51
C VAL A 197 1.19 1.84 1.84
N VAL A 198 0.75 1.72 3.07
CA VAL A 198 -0.04 0.58 3.56
C VAL A 198 -1.43 1.01 3.98
N VAL A 199 -2.44 0.44 3.36
CA VAL A 199 -3.81 0.50 3.88
C VAL A 199 -4.02 -0.67 4.81
N THR A 200 -4.31 -0.40 6.08
CA THR A 200 -4.64 -1.46 7.04
C THR A 200 -5.45 -0.95 8.24
N HIS A 201 -6.13 -1.86 8.92
CA HIS A 201 -6.77 -1.65 10.22
C HIS A 201 -6.17 -2.55 11.31
N GLU A 202 -5.13 -3.33 10.96
CA GLU A 202 -4.44 -4.25 11.88
C GLU A 202 -3.45 -3.48 12.76
N LEU A 203 -3.83 -3.25 14.03
CA LEU A 203 -3.01 -2.43 14.93
C LEU A 203 -1.61 -3.00 15.15
N ALA A 204 -1.45 -4.33 15.14
CA ALA A 204 -0.14 -4.96 15.30
C ALA A 204 0.81 -4.49 14.20
N SER A 205 0.39 -4.53 12.94
CA SER A 205 1.17 -4.05 11.80
C SER A 205 1.35 -2.53 11.83
N ILE A 206 0.28 -1.76 12.13
CA ILE A 206 0.37 -0.29 12.24
C ILE A 206 1.52 0.13 13.16
N PHE A 207 1.60 -0.48 14.37
CA PHE A 207 2.64 -0.15 15.33
C PHE A 207 4.00 -0.80 15.04
N ALA A 208 4.02 -1.92 14.31
CA ALA A 208 5.27 -2.58 13.97
C ALA A 208 6.03 -1.84 12.88
N ILE A 209 5.34 -1.40 11.82
CA ILE A 209 6.00 -0.88 10.61
C ILE A 209 5.74 0.58 10.31
N GLY A 210 4.69 1.22 10.87
CA GLY A 210 4.32 2.60 10.51
C GLY A 210 5.28 3.63 11.08
N ASP A 211 5.87 4.45 10.22
CA ASP A 211 6.64 5.64 10.57
C ASP A 211 5.72 6.85 10.72
N ASN A 212 4.76 6.96 9.82
CA ASN A 212 3.79 8.06 9.75
C ASN A 212 2.43 7.51 9.30
N SER A 213 1.35 8.28 9.48
CA SER A 213 0.01 7.81 9.15
C SER A 213 -1.00 8.92 8.91
N VAL A 214 -2.11 8.57 8.25
CA VAL A 214 -3.35 9.36 8.22
C VAL A 214 -4.51 8.53 8.75
N PHE A 215 -5.29 9.10 9.67
CA PHE A 215 -6.51 8.49 10.19
C PHE A 215 -7.74 9.05 9.45
N LEU A 216 -8.47 8.17 8.75
CA LEU A 216 -9.68 8.51 8.01
C LEU A 216 -10.92 8.18 8.84
N ASP A 217 -11.81 9.15 9.00
CA ASP A 217 -13.05 8.98 9.75
C ASP A 217 -14.26 8.77 8.82
N PRO A 218 -15.08 7.74 9.05
CA PRO A 218 -16.29 7.48 8.25
C PRO A 218 -17.43 8.46 8.53
N THR A 219 -17.44 9.11 9.70
CA THR A 219 -18.54 9.98 10.17
C THR A 219 -18.41 11.37 9.55
N THR A 220 -17.28 12.03 9.76
CA THR A 220 -17.00 13.37 9.21
C THR A 220 -16.58 13.30 7.74
N LYS A 221 -16.20 12.11 7.28
CA LYS A 221 -15.71 11.82 5.92
C LYS A 221 -14.48 12.68 5.57
N THR A 222 -13.56 12.80 6.51
CA THR A 222 -12.29 13.51 6.33
C THR A 222 -11.19 12.86 7.18
N GLN A 223 -9.96 13.32 7.01
CA GLN A 223 -8.88 12.95 7.92
C GLN A 223 -9.05 13.66 9.27
N LEU A 224 -8.87 12.94 10.36
CA LEU A 224 -8.84 13.52 11.71
C LEU A 224 -7.42 13.76 12.22
N ALA A 225 -6.48 12.89 11.88
CA ALA A 225 -5.13 12.95 12.37
C ALA A 225 -4.12 12.57 11.29
N THR A 226 -2.92 13.14 11.39
CA THR A 226 -1.74 12.74 10.62
C THR A 226 -0.55 12.75 11.59
N GLY A 227 0.33 11.73 11.51
CA GLY A 227 1.50 11.63 12.37
C GLY A 227 1.91 10.19 12.70
N ASP A 228 2.98 10.04 13.50
CA ASP A 228 3.42 8.73 14.01
C ASP A 228 2.29 8.03 14.77
N PRO A 229 1.88 6.81 14.36
CA PRO A 229 0.80 6.07 15.03
C PRO A 229 1.05 5.83 16.53
N LYS A 230 2.30 5.65 16.93
CA LYS A 230 2.70 5.43 18.34
C LYS A 230 2.48 6.70 19.15
N TRP A 231 2.81 7.85 18.58
CA TRP A 231 2.56 9.14 19.21
C TRP A 231 1.06 9.46 19.27
N LEU A 232 0.33 9.28 18.16
CA LEU A 232 -1.10 9.54 18.07
C LEU A 232 -1.93 8.71 19.06
N LYS A 233 -1.52 7.46 19.32
CA LYS A 233 -2.16 6.56 20.27
C LYS A 233 -2.33 7.18 21.66
N ASP A 234 -1.35 7.93 22.14
CA ASP A 234 -1.32 8.43 23.50
C ASP A 234 -1.60 9.94 23.59
N HIS A 235 -1.36 10.70 22.50
CA HIS A 235 -1.31 12.15 22.54
C HIS A 235 -2.31 12.87 21.62
N ASP A 236 -2.98 12.19 20.67
CA ASP A 236 -3.96 12.87 19.82
C ASP A 236 -5.10 13.45 20.69
N PRO A 237 -5.51 14.71 20.49
CA PRO A 237 -6.57 15.33 21.31
C PRO A 237 -7.96 14.69 21.09
N ARG A 238 -8.16 13.96 19.98
CA ARG A 238 -9.45 13.36 19.60
C ARG A 238 -9.59 11.94 20.16
N ASP A 239 -10.67 11.70 20.88
CA ASP A 239 -10.96 10.41 21.48
C ASP A 239 -11.13 9.31 20.42
N ASP A 240 -11.72 9.62 19.28
CA ASP A 240 -11.95 8.64 18.19
C ASP A 240 -10.63 8.04 17.68
N VAL A 241 -9.60 8.86 17.51
CA VAL A 241 -8.26 8.41 17.09
C VAL A 241 -7.63 7.54 18.18
N ARG A 242 -7.62 8.03 19.44
CA ARG A 242 -7.06 7.26 20.56
C ARG A 242 -7.81 5.96 20.81
N ASN A 243 -9.15 5.97 20.73
CA ASN A 243 -9.99 4.78 20.93
C ASN A 243 -9.71 3.73 19.86
N PHE A 244 -9.60 4.13 18.60
CA PHE A 244 -9.22 3.23 17.52
C PHE A 244 -7.84 2.58 17.80
N LEU A 245 -6.83 3.39 18.08
CA LEU A 245 -5.45 2.92 18.29
C LEU A 245 -5.27 2.13 19.60
N ASN A 246 -6.17 2.28 20.59
CA ASN A 246 -6.17 1.53 21.84
C ASN A 246 -7.19 0.36 21.88
N ARG A 247 -7.90 0.07 20.78
CA ARG A 247 -9.00 -0.92 20.74
C ARG A 247 -10.09 -0.67 21.79
N ARG A 248 -10.38 0.59 22.09
CA ARG A 248 -11.44 0.94 23.01
C ARG A 248 -12.72 1.17 22.22
N THR A 249 -13.83 0.58 22.68
CA THR A 249 -15.15 0.94 22.14
C THR A 249 -15.49 2.34 22.61
N THR A 250 -15.99 3.17 21.72
CA THR A 250 -16.63 4.44 22.09
C THR A 250 -17.86 4.09 22.94
N ASN A 251 -17.74 4.18 24.27
CA ASN A 251 -18.87 3.99 25.18
C ASN A 251 -19.89 5.12 24.94
N GLY A 252 -20.94 4.82 24.22
CA GLY A 252 -22.01 5.74 23.90
C GLY A 252 -23.17 5.12 23.17
N GLN A 253 -23.41 3.79 23.33
CA GLN A 253 -24.71 3.15 23.09
C GLN A 253 -24.71 1.78 23.76
N SER A 254 -25.00 1.78 25.06
CA SER A 254 -25.68 0.64 25.69
C SER A 254 -27.15 0.80 25.35
N GLU A 255 -27.62 -0.01 24.41
CA GLU A 255 -28.89 -0.72 24.39
C GLU A 255 -28.98 -1.58 23.13
#